data_8258365e90cac757f2b55314d340bb61
#
_entry.id   8258365e90cac757f2b55314d340bb61
#
_cell.length_a   1.000
_cell.length_b   1.000
_cell.length_c   1.000
_cell.angle_alpha   90.00
_cell.angle_beta   90.00
_cell.angle_gamma   90.00
#
_symmetry.space_group_name_H-M   'P 1'
#
loop_
_entity.id
_entity.type
_entity.pdbx_description
1 polymer ?
#
loop_
_entity_poly.entity_id
_entity_poly.type
_entity_poly.pdbx_seq_one_letter_code
_entity_poly.pdbx_strand_id
1 'polypeptide(L)'
;MQILLVEDDQSLADGLCKALRNEGFVTNHVAEGKAALHVVDVEPPDIVVLDLGLPDMDGLDVLKSVRRSGSTIPVLILTARSSIDSRVSGLDGGADDYLPKPFEIPELIARLRVIERRLSTSQHSTIRVADISLDTISQQVYRNDEPIELPRREYMVLKMLMENTGKVQTRQQLETRLYSWGEEVSSNAIEVHVHHLRKKLGNNFIKTIRGVGYTIRQS
;
A
#
# COMPACT_ATOMS: atom_id res chain seq x y z
N MET A 1 0.90 2.34 1.46
CA MET A 1 0.54 0.96 1.06
C MET A 1 -0.19 1.01 -0.27
N GLN A 2 0.23 0.18 -1.20
CA GLN A 2 -0.35 0.07 -2.54
C GLN A 2 -1.34 -1.09 -2.58
N ILE A 3 -2.58 -0.82 -2.95
CA ILE A 3 -3.67 -1.79 -3.04
C ILE A 3 -3.98 -2.05 -4.52
N LEU A 4 -4.04 -3.30 -4.91
CA LEU A 4 -4.68 -3.72 -6.15
C LEU A 4 -6.11 -4.13 -5.83
N LEU A 5 -7.09 -3.38 -6.33
CA LEU A 5 -8.50 -3.73 -6.28
C LEU A 5 -8.85 -4.51 -7.54
N VAL A 6 -9.40 -5.72 -7.38
CA VAL A 6 -9.87 -6.58 -8.47
C VAL A 6 -11.37 -6.73 -8.34
N GLU A 7 -12.12 -6.00 -9.17
CA GLU A 7 -13.58 -5.85 -9.07
C GLU A 7 -14.14 -5.52 -10.45
N ASP A 8 -15.13 -6.26 -10.93
CA ASP A 8 -15.72 -6.06 -12.24
C ASP A 8 -16.84 -5.01 -12.26
N ASP A 9 -17.49 -4.74 -11.13
CA ASP A 9 -18.45 -3.65 -11.00
C ASP A 9 -17.71 -2.31 -10.95
N GLN A 10 -17.71 -1.59 -12.08
CA GLN A 10 -17.02 -0.29 -12.21
C GLN A 10 -17.52 0.74 -11.19
N SER A 11 -18.84 0.77 -10.89
CA SER A 11 -19.40 1.74 -9.95
C SER A 11 -18.93 1.50 -8.53
N LEU A 12 -18.89 0.23 -8.11
CA LEU A 12 -18.35 -0.19 -6.82
C LEU A 12 -16.84 0.08 -6.75
N ALA A 13 -16.11 -0.27 -7.80
CA ALA A 13 -14.67 -0.04 -7.89
C ALA A 13 -14.32 1.45 -7.75
N ASP A 14 -15.02 2.34 -8.45
CA ASP A 14 -14.79 3.79 -8.37
C ASP A 14 -15.07 4.32 -6.96
N GLY A 15 -16.16 3.88 -6.33
CA GLY A 15 -16.50 4.21 -4.94
C GLY A 15 -15.41 3.76 -3.96
N LEU A 16 -14.96 2.52 -4.08
CA LEU A 16 -13.91 1.94 -3.24
C LEU A 16 -12.57 2.62 -3.46
N CYS A 17 -12.16 2.83 -4.71
CA CYS A 17 -10.92 3.54 -5.02
C CYS A 17 -10.91 4.94 -4.41
N LYS A 18 -12.02 5.69 -4.52
CA LYS A 18 -12.15 7.02 -3.90
C LYS A 18 -12.05 6.95 -2.37
N ALA A 19 -12.76 6.03 -1.75
CA ALA A 19 -12.75 5.87 -0.29
C ALA A 19 -11.36 5.48 0.22
N LEU A 20 -10.71 4.51 -0.42
CA LEU A 20 -9.37 4.05 -0.05
C LEU A 20 -8.31 5.15 -0.26
N ARG A 21 -8.41 5.94 -1.33
CA ARG A 21 -7.52 7.09 -1.55
C ARG A 21 -7.69 8.17 -0.49
N ASN A 22 -8.92 8.43 -0.04
CA ASN A 22 -9.18 9.38 1.04
C ASN A 22 -8.55 8.94 2.37
N GLU A 23 -8.47 7.63 2.60
CA GLU A 23 -7.75 7.03 3.73
C GLU A 23 -6.23 6.90 3.46
N GLY A 24 -5.80 7.35 2.26
CA GLY A 24 -4.43 7.52 1.78
C GLY A 24 -3.75 6.24 1.36
N PHE A 25 -4.50 5.25 0.98
CA PHE A 25 -3.95 4.13 0.23
C PHE A 25 -3.74 4.55 -1.24
N VAL A 26 -2.68 4.06 -1.84
CA VAL A 26 -2.52 4.11 -3.30
C VAL A 26 -3.31 2.93 -3.86
N THR A 27 -4.35 3.20 -4.66
CA THR A 27 -5.26 2.16 -5.11
C THR A 27 -5.28 2.12 -6.62
N ASN A 28 -4.87 0.98 -7.18
CA ASN A 28 -4.99 0.64 -8.58
C ASN A 28 -6.12 -0.36 -8.77
N HIS A 29 -6.81 -0.30 -9.90
CA HIS A 29 -7.97 -1.13 -10.17
C HIS A 29 -7.82 -1.91 -11.48
N VAL A 30 -8.26 -3.16 -11.46
CA VAL A 30 -8.46 -4.00 -12.65
C VAL A 30 -9.78 -4.74 -12.53
N ALA A 31 -10.44 -4.99 -13.67
CA ALA A 31 -11.75 -5.64 -13.72
C ALA A 31 -11.68 -7.16 -13.96
N GLU A 32 -10.50 -7.70 -14.26
CA GLU A 32 -10.31 -9.07 -14.71
C GLU A 32 -9.23 -9.81 -13.92
N GLY A 33 -9.42 -11.11 -13.70
CA GLY A 33 -8.47 -11.95 -13.00
C GLY A 33 -7.12 -12.08 -13.71
N LYS A 34 -7.11 -12.18 -15.06
CA LYS A 34 -5.86 -12.22 -15.84
C LYS A 34 -5.05 -10.94 -15.71
N ALA A 35 -5.73 -9.79 -15.72
CA ALA A 35 -5.08 -8.51 -15.50
C ALA A 35 -4.48 -8.43 -14.08
N ALA A 36 -5.21 -8.93 -13.07
CA ALA A 36 -4.71 -9.00 -11.70
C ALA A 36 -3.45 -9.85 -11.58
N LEU A 37 -3.43 -11.05 -12.20
CA LEU A 37 -2.26 -11.93 -12.20
C LEU A 37 -1.05 -11.26 -12.88
N HIS A 38 -1.27 -10.57 -14.00
CA HIS A 38 -0.21 -9.83 -14.67
C HIS A 38 0.39 -8.72 -13.79
N VAL A 39 -0.47 -7.95 -13.09
CA VAL A 39 -0.01 -6.89 -12.17
C VAL A 39 0.80 -7.48 -11.02
N VAL A 40 0.32 -8.58 -10.42
CA VAL A 40 1.03 -9.24 -9.31
C VAL A 40 2.43 -9.72 -9.74
N ASP A 41 2.59 -10.13 -11.00
CA ASP A 41 3.88 -10.60 -11.53
C ASP A 41 4.85 -9.45 -11.86
N VAL A 42 4.36 -8.38 -12.50
CA VAL A 42 5.20 -7.30 -13.05
C VAL A 42 5.43 -6.17 -12.04
N GLU A 43 4.40 -5.79 -11.30
CA GLU A 43 4.41 -4.68 -10.35
C GLU A 43 3.66 -5.08 -9.07
N PRO A 44 4.26 -5.95 -8.22
CA PRO A 44 3.58 -6.54 -7.09
C PRO A 44 3.06 -5.48 -6.10
N PRO A 45 1.73 -5.48 -5.81
CA PRO A 45 1.13 -4.58 -4.82
C PRO A 45 1.50 -5.02 -3.40
N ASP A 46 1.26 -4.15 -2.41
CA ASP A 46 1.42 -4.52 -1.00
C ASP A 46 0.27 -5.42 -0.52
N ILE A 47 -0.93 -5.30 -1.13
CA ILE A 47 -2.13 -6.11 -0.83
C ILE A 47 -3.03 -6.19 -2.05
N VAL A 48 -3.73 -7.31 -2.20
CA VAL A 48 -4.80 -7.51 -3.18
C VAL A 48 -6.15 -7.53 -2.46
N VAL A 49 -7.10 -6.73 -2.92
CA VAL A 49 -8.53 -6.85 -2.57
C VAL A 49 -9.22 -7.49 -3.76
N LEU A 50 -9.78 -8.69 -3.58
CA LEU A 50 -10.17 -9.59 -4.65
C LEU A 50 -11.64 -9.94 -4.58
N ASP A 51 -12.44 -9.58 -5.60
CA ASP A 51 -13.74 -10.22 -5.79
C ASP A 51 -13.56 -11.63 -6.40
N LEU A 52 -14.47 -12.52 -6.04
CA LEU A 52 -14.53 -13.88 -6.59
C LEU A 52 -15.37 -13.95 -7.88
N GLY A 53 -16.27 -13.00 -8.11
CA GLY A 53 -17.22 -12.99 -9.23
C GLY A 53 -16.69 -12.32 -10.50
N LEU A 54 -15.44 -12.57 -10.89
CA LEU A 54 -14.84 -11.93 -12.05
C LEU A 54 -15.35 -12.49 -13.39
N PRO A 55 -15.37 -11.69 -14.48
CA PRO A 55 -15.98 -12.09 -15.75
C PRO A 55 -15.17 -13.13 -16.52
N ASP A 56 -13.86 -13.20 -16.31
CA ASP A 56 -12.93 -14.02 -17.09
C ASP A 56 -12.48 -15.30 -16.38
N MET A 57 -12.53 -15.34 -15.04
CA MET A 57 -12.15 -16.50 -14.23
C MET A 57 -12.67 -16.39 -12.79
N ASP A 58 -12.78 -17.51 -12.07
CA ASP A 58 -13.13 -17.49 -10.64
C ASP A 58 -12.00 -16.85 -9.83
N GLY A 59 -12.32 -15.90 -8.93
CA GLY A 59 -11.32 -15.25 -8.08
C GLY A 59 -10.57 -16.23 -7.16
N LEU A 60 -11.16 -17.37 -6.79
CA LEU A 60 -10.43 -18.43 -6.08
C LEU A 60 -9.29 -19.02 -6.93
N ASP A 61 -9.45 -19.05 -8.26
CA ASP A 61 -8.38 -19.52 -9.14
C ASP A 61 -7.29 -18.45 -9.31
N VAL A 62 -7.65 -17.15 -9.25
CA VAL A 62 -6.68 -16.06 -9.11
C VAL A 62 -5.85 -16.25 -7.84
N LEU A 63 -6.51 -16.41 -6.68
CA LEU A 63 -5.84 -16.65 -5.38
C LEU A 63 -4.89 -17.85 -5.44
N LYS A 64 -5.35 -19.00 -5.93
CA LYS A 64 -4.52 -20.20 -6.09
C LYS A 64 -3.31 -19.95 -6.98
N SER A 65 -3.48 -19.20 -8.07
CA SER A 65 -2.39 -18.87 -8.99
C SER A 65 -1.35 -17.97 -8.34
N VAL A 66 -1.79 -16.94 -7.60
CA VAL A 66 -0.91 -16.07 -6.79
C VAL A 66 -0.12 -16.91 -5.77
N ARG A 67 -0.74 -17.86 -5.09
CA ARG A 67 -0.03 -18.71 -4.11
C ARG A 67 0.91 -19.72 -4.78
N ARG A 68 0.53 -20.29 -5.93
CA ARG A 68 1.41 -21.21 -6.70
C ARG A 68 2.66 -20.52 -7.23
N SER A 69 2.63 -19.23 -7.53
CA SER A 69 3.83 -18.47 -7.91
C SER A 69 4.80 -18.23 -6.75
N GLY A 70 4.46 -18.68 -5.53
CA GLY A 70 5.25 -18.43 -4.33
C GLY A 70 5.04 -17.06 -3.71
N SER A 71 4.10 -16.28 -4.22
CA SER A 71 3.79 -14.94 -3.71
C SER A 71 3.15 -15.01 -2.32
N THR A 72 3.69 -14.22 -1.41
CA THR A 72 3.18 -14.02 -0.03
C THR A 72 2.38 -12.73 0.11
N ILE A 73 2.03 -12.08 -1.00
CA ILE A 73 1.20 -10.86 -0.99
C ILE A 73 -0.12 -11.17 -0.28
N PRO A 74 -0.51 -10.41 0.75
CA PRO A 74 -1.79 -10.59 1.41
C PRO A 74 -2.95 -10.40 0.44
N VAL A 75 -3.96 -11.27 0.58
CA VAL A 75 -5.20 -11.21 -0.22
C VAL A 75 -6.38 -11.11 0.72
N LEU A 76 -7.16 -10.02 0.61
CA LEU A 76 -8.44 -9.85 1.25
C LEU A 76 -9.52 -10.14 0.21
N ILE A 77 -10.34 -11.16 0.45
CA ILE A 77 -11.47 -11.50 -0.42
C ILE A 77 -12.66 -10.59 -0.10
N LEU A 78 -13.25 -10.00 -1.12
CA LEU A 78 -14.40 -9.11 -1.06
C LEU A 78 -15.46 -9.58 -2.04
N THR A 79 -16.50 -10.30 -1.57
CA THR A 79 -17.41 -11.01 -2.48
C THR A 79 -18.84 -11.16 -1.96
N ALA A 80 -19.80 -11.35 -2.88
CA ALA A 80 -21.19 -11.67 -2.56
C ALA A 80 -21.38 -13.13 -2.06
N ARG A 81 -20.37 -14.01 -2.21
CA ARG A 81 -20.44 -15.39 -1.71
C ARG A 81 -20.30 -15.39 -0.19
N SER A 82 -21.43 -15.48 0.52
CA SER A 82 -21.47 -15.40 2.00
C SER A 82 -21.56 -16.75 2.72
N SER A 83 -21.63 -17.86 1.97
CA SER A 83 -21.72 -19.19 2.58
C SER A 83 -20.49 -19.54 3.40
N ILE A 84 -20.68 -20.31 4.47
CA ILE A 84 -19.58 -20.78 5.32
C ILE A 84 -18.55 -21.54 4.48
N ASP A 85 -18.99 -22.42 3.58
CA ASP A 85 -18.10 -23.22 2.73
C ASP A 85 -17.23 -22.35 1.82
N SER A 86 -17.80 -21.28 1.25
CA SER A 86 -17.03 -20.34 0.42
C SER A 86 -15.98 -19.59 1.23
N ARG A 87 -16.30 -19.20 2.47
CA ARG A 87 -15.36 -18.52 3.37
C ARG A 87 -14.22 -19.44 3.80
N VAL A 88 -14.56 -20.69 4.19
CA VAL A 88 -13.57 -21.70 4.54
C VAL A 88 -12.66 -21.97 3.35
N SER A 89 -13.24 -22.21 2.15
CA SER A 89 -12.45 -22.45 0.94
C SER A 89 -11.52 -21.29 0.56
N GLY A 90 -11.96 -20.04 0.76
CA GLY A 90 -11.13 -18.86 0.54
C GLY A 90 -9.96 -18.77 1.51
N LEU A 91 -10.21 -18.95 2.81
CA LEU A 91 -9.19 -18.89 3.85
C LEU A 91 -8.21 -20.07 3.75
N ASP A 92 -8.70 -21.29 3.57
CA ASP A 92 -7.87 -22.49 3.35
C ASP A 92 -7.06 -22.38 2.03
N GLY A 93 -7.60 -21.66 1.04
CA GLY A 93 -6.91 -21.32 -0.21
C GLY A 93 -5.77 -20.32 -0.05
N GLY A 94 -5.57 -19.79 1.17
CA GLY A 94 -4.49 -18.87 1.52
C GLY A 94 -4.88 -17.39 1.46
N ALA A 95 -6.17 -17.05 1.53
CA ALA A 95 -6.58 -15.67 1.78
C ALA A 95 -6.26 -15.26 3.23
N ASP A 96 -5.88 -14.01 3.42
CA ASP A 96 -5.53 -13.46 4.74
C ASP A 96 -6.75 -12.95 5.50
N ASP A 97 -7.81 -12.57 4.79
CA ASP A 97 -9.10 -12.18 5.36
C ASP A 97 -10.22 -12.32 4.31
N TYR A 98 -11.46 -12.27 4.78
CA TYR A 98 -12.66 -12.46 3.96
C TYR A 98 -13.77 -11.51 4.43
N LEU A 99 -14.27 -10.67 3.54
CA LEU A 99 -15.32 -9.69 3.81
C LEU A 99 -16.51 -9.90 2.84
N PRO A 100 -17.67 -10.38 3.33
CA PRO A 100 -18.85 -10.56 2.48
C PRO A 100 -19.51 -9.22 2.12
N LYS A 101 -20.01 -9.13 0.88
CA LYS A 101 -20.91 -8.06 0.43
C LYS A 101 -22.35 -8.36 0.91
N PRO A 102 -23.15 -7.35 1.39
CA PRO A 102 -22.77 -5.95 1.55
C PRO A 102 -21.91 -5.71 2.82
N PHE A 103 -21.05 -4.72 2.76
CA PHE A 103 -20.16 -4.33 3.86
C PHE A 103 -20.10 -2.80 4.00
N GLU A 104 -19.66 -2.35 5.16
CA GLU A 104 -19.40 -0.93 5.40
C GLU A 104 -17.95 -0.57 5.08
N ILE A 105 -17.72 0.57 4.42
CA ILE A 105 -16.36 1.04 4.07
C ILE A 105 -15.43 1.11 5.28
N PRO A 106 -15.86 1.60 6.48
CA PRO A 106 -15.02 1.58 7.67
C PRO A 106 -14.55 0.18 8.09
N GLU A 107 -15.35 -0.88 7.86
CA GLU A 107 -14.95 -2.26 8.13
C GLU A 107 -13.83 -2.71 7.20
N LEU A 108 -13.97 -2.46 5.90
CA LEU A 108 -12.92 -2.75 4.92
C LEU A 108 -11.60 -2.06 5.30
N ILE A 109 -11.67 -0.77 5.62
CA ILE A 109 -10.50 0.01 6.03
C ILE A 109 -9.84 -0.56 7.29
N ALA A 110 -10.64 -0.94 8.30
CA ALA A 110 -10.12 -1.53 9.53
C ALA A 110 -9.36 -2.84 9.27
N ARG A 111 -9.90 -3.72 8.38
CA ARG A 111 -9.25 -4.97 7.98
C ARG A 111 -7.95 -4.73 7.21
N LEU A 112 -7.94 -3.80 6.27
CA LEU A 112 -6.74 -3.40 5.55
C LEU A 112 -5.63 -2.88 6.47
N ARG A 113 -5.99 -2.09 7.49
CA ARG A 113 -5.04 -1.61 8.51
C ARG A 113 -4.47 -2.76 9.38
N VAL A 114 -5.25 -3.81 9.66
CA VAL A 114 -4.75 -5.01 10.34
C VAL A 114 -3.70 -5.72 9.49
N ILE A 115 -3.95 -5.86 8.19
CA ILE A 115 -3.00 -6.48 7.26
C ILE A 115 -1.75 -5.59 7.12
N GLU A 116 -1.90 -4.27 6.96
CA GLU A 116 -0.78 -3.33 6.90
C GLU A 116 0.15 -3.46 8.11
N ARG A 117 -0.40 -3.59 9.32
CA ARG A 117 0.40 -3.81 10.55
C ARG A 117 1.19 -5.12 10.51
N ARG A 118 0.62 -6.20 9.94
CA ARG A 118 1.32 -7.50 9.81
C ARG A 118 2.46 -7.44 8.79
N LEU A 119 2.30 -6.65 7.74
CA LEU A 119 3.33 -6.43 6.72
C LEU A 119 4.51 -5.59 7.21
N SER A 120 4.27 -4.71 8.18
CA SER A 120 5.34 -3.95 8.81
C SER A 120 6.21 -4.91 9.62
N THR A 121 7.27 -5.41 9.01
CA THR A 121 8.19 -6.47 9.52
C THR A 121 9.02 -6.05 10.73
N SER A 122 8.89 -4.82 11.20
CA SER A 122 9.52 -4.42 12.46
C SER A 122 8.65 -4.90 13.63
N GLN A 123 9.19 -5.76 14.46
CA GLN A 123 8.67 -6.06 15.80
C GLN A 123 8.51 -4.79 16.66
N HIS A 124 8.90 -3.65 16.14
CA HIS A 124 8.76 -2.32 16.70
C HIS A 124 7.90 -1.49 15.77
N SER A 125 6.79 -0.96 16.28
CA SER A 125 5.93 0.01 15.59
C SER A 125 6.68 1.31 15.20
N THR A 126 7.89 1.50 15.70
CA THR A 126 8.69 2.72 15.56
C THR A 126 9.96 2.46 14.76
N ILE A 127 10.12 3.15 13.63
CA ILE A 127 11.37 3.22 12.88
C ILE A 127 12.13 4.45 13.37
N ARG A 128 13.37 4.26 13.85
CA ARG A 128 14.21 5.38 14.32
C ARG A 128 15.48 5.50 13.49
N VAL A 129 15.74 6.71 13.03
CA VAL A 129 16.97 7.08 12.31
C VAL A 129 17.44 8.43 12.81
N ALA A 130 18.61 8.49 13.44
CA ALA A 130 19.13 9.67 14.13
C ALA A 130 18.13 10.22 15.16
N ASP A 131 17.79 11.51 15.06
CA ASP A 131 16.84 12.22 15.94
C ASP A 131 15.37 12.10 15.50
N ILE A 132 15.08 11.35 14.40
CA ILE A 132 13.75 11.17 13.87
C ILE A 132 13.22 9.78 14.21
N SER A 133 12.01 9.71 14.74
CA SER A 133 11.25 8.47 14.92
C SER A 133 9.89 8.56 14.23
N LEU A 134 9.48 7.45 13.61
CA LEU A 134 8.24 7.30 12.87
C LEU A 134 7.48 6.10 13.43
N ASP A 135 6.31 6.34 14.01
CA ASP A 135 5.39 5.29 14.44
C ASP A 135 4.51 4.87 13.26
N THR A 136 4.63 3.62 12.84
CA THR A 136 3.90 3.06 11.70
C THR A 136 2.44 2.74 12.01
N ILE A 137 2.07 2.62 13.30
CA ILE A 137 0.69 2.34 13.73
C ILE A 137 -0.11 3.63 13.81
N SER A 138 0.38 4.61 14.59
CA SER A 138 -0.28 5.91 14.74
C SER A 138 -0.04 6.85 13.56
N GLN A 139 0.90 6.50 12.67
CA GLN A 139 1.37 7.33 11.54
C GLN A 139 1.90 8.71 11.99
N GLN A 140 2.44 8.76 13.19
CA GLN A 140 3.04 9.96 13.76
C GLN A 140 4.55 9.97 13.58
N VAL A 141 5.09 11.18 13.45
CA VAL A 141 6.53 11.41 13.32
C VAL A 141 6.97 12.32 14.46
N TYR A 142 8.12 12.00 15.02
CA TYR A 142 8.71 12.77 16.11
C TYR A 142 10.15 13.14 15.77
N ARG A 143 10.59 14.28 16.25
CA ARG A 143 11.99 14.70 16.25
C ARG A 143 12.42 15.04 17.67
N ASN A 144 13.43 14.34 18.20
CA ASN A 144 13.81 14.44 19.62
C ASN A 144 12.61 14.27 20.57
N ASP A 145 11.71 13.30 20.23
CA ASP A 145 10.47 12.99 20.94
C ASP A 145 9.39 14.10 20.90
N GLU A 146 9.60 15.18 20.13
CA GLU A 146 8.60 16.21 19.84
C GLU A 146 7.82 15.85 18.56
N PRO A 147 6.48 15.90 18.55
CA PRO A 147 5.68 15.53 17.39
C PRO A 147 5.84 16.53 16.24
N ILE A 148 5.94 16.00 15.03
CA ILE A 148 5.98 16.78 13.78
C ILE A 148 4.77 16.40 12.94
N GLU A 149 3.95 17.38 12.59
CA GLU A 149 2.84 17.17 11.65
C GLU A 149 3.35 17.11 10.21
N LEU A 150 3.07 15.98 9.57
CA LEU A 150 3.34 15.76 8.16
C LEU A 150 2.05 15.50 7.38
N PRO A 151 1.83 16.21 6.26
CA PRO A 151 0.84 15.77 5.29
C PRO A 151 1.10 14.33 4.85
N ARG A 152 0.04 13.59 4.55
CA ARG A 152 0.14 12.16 4.30
C ARG A 152 1.18 11.76 3.23
N ARG A 153 1.28 12.50 2.12
CA ARG A 153 2.28 12.21 1.07
C ARG A 153 3.71 12.42 1.57
N GLU A 154 3.94 13.44 2.38
CA GLU A 154 5.25 13.66 3.02
C GLU A 154 5.59 12.52 3.99
N TYR A 155 4.62 12.09 4.82
CA TYR A 155 4.76 10.93 5.68
C TYR A 155 5.14 9.67 4.89
N MET A 156 4.47 9.39 3.76
CA MET A 156 4.73 8.21 2.93
C MET A 156 6.13 8.26 2.32
N VAL A 157 6.59 9.41 1.81
CA VAL A 157 7.97 9.58 1.33
C VAL A 157 8.96 9.30 2.45
N LEU A 158 8.73 9.89 3.63
CA LEU A 158 9.61 9.70 4.78
C LEU A 158 9.67 8.23 5.20
N LYS A 159 8.52 7.58 5.34
CA LYS A 159 8.41 6.15 5.68
C LYS A 159 9.23 5.28 4.71
N MET A 160 9.04 5.46 3.40
CA MET A 160 9.77 4.70 2.39
C MET A 160 11.29 4.89 2.48
N LEU A 161 11.74 6.10 2.72
CA LEU A 161 13.16 6.41 2.87
C LEU A 161 13.73 5.84 4.17
N MET A 162 12.99 5.89 5.29
CA MET A 162 13.42 5.36 6.58
C MET A 162 13.42 3.82 6.60
N GLU A 163 12.43 3.16 6.03
CA GLU A 163 12.39 1.69 5.87
C GLU A 163 13.55 1.17 5.00
N ASN A 164 14.04 2.00 4.09
CA ASN A 164 15.14 1.69 3.17
C ASN A 164 16.41 2.51 3.48
N THR A 165 16.66 2.79 4.74
CA THR A 165 17.85 3.55 5.18
C THR A 165 19.12 2.93 4.59
N GLY A 166 19.98 3.76 4.02
CA GLY A 166 21.22 3.35 3.35
C GLY A 166 21.04 2.94 1.87
N LYS A 167 19.80 2.70 1.40
CA LYS A 167 19.51 2.40 -0.01
C LYS A 167 18.97 3.64 -0.72
N VAL A 168 19.30 3.76 -2.01
CA VAL A 168 18.74 4.83 -2.85
C VAL A 168 17.36 4.43 -3.33
N GLN A 169 16.36 5.28 -3.07
CA GLN A 169 15.04 5.14 -3.65
C GLN A 169 14.97 6.04 -4.89
N THR A 170 14.72 5.44 -6.05
CA THR A 170 14.61 6.20 -7.29
C THR A 170 13.35 7.05 -7.28
N ARG A 171 13.33 8.11 -8.08
CA ARG A 171 12.16 8.94 -8.25
C ARG A 171 10.95 8.12 -8.71
N GLN A 172 11.13 7.24 -9.69
CA GLN A 172 10.07 6.37 -10.18
C GLN A 172 9.52 5.45 -9.09
N GLN A 173 10.38 4.84 -8.25
CA GLN A 173 9.92 4.03 -7.11
C GLN A 173 9.08 4.83 -6.12
N LEU A 174 9.48 6.08 -5.83
CA LEU A 174 8.71 6.97 -4.95
C LEU A 174 7.37 7.34 -5.59
N GLU A 175 7.33 7.67 -6.89
CA GLU A 175 6.11 8.01 -7.62
C GLU A 175 5.12 6.83 -7.65
N THR A 176 5.57 5.64 -8.04
CA THR A 176 4.74 4.43 -8.07
C THR A 176 4.10 4.12 -6.71
N ARG A 177 4.82 4.39 -5.61
CA ARG A 177 4.32 4.13 -4.24
C ARG A 177 3.44 5.24 -3.67
N LEU A 178 3.38 6.41 -4.31
CA LEU A 178 2.65 7.60 -3.83
C LEU A 178 1.41 7.93 -4.65
N TYR A 179 1.37 7.47 -5.89
CA TYR A 179 0.33 7.84 -6.85
C TYR A 179 -0.30 6.61 -7.49
N SER A 180 -1.61 6.68 -7.71
CA SER A 180 -2.35 5.63 -8.41
C SER A 180 -2.17 5.76 -9.92
N TRP A 181 -2.42 4.68 -10.66
CA TRP A 181 -2.39 4.72 -12.12
C TRP A 181 -3.35 5.78 -12.67
N GLY A 182 -2.89 6.51 -13.69
CA GLY A 182 -3.67 7.58 -14.32
C GLY A 182 -3.81 8.85 -13.47
N GLU A 183 -3.23 8.93 -12.28
CA GLU A 183 -3.17 10.17 -11.52
C GLU A 183 -2.17 11.12 -12.19
N GLU A 184 -2.63 12.33 -12.55
CA GLU A 184 -1.73 13.37 -13.09
C GLU A 184 -0.79 13.84 -11.99
N VAL A 185 0.49 13.54 -12.17
CA VAL A 185 1.55 13.92 -11.23
C VAL A 185 2.43 14.98 -11.88
N SER A 186 2.58 16.12 -11.22
CA SER A 186 3.51 17.14 -11.72
C SER A 186 4.95 16.59 -11.74
N SER A 187 5.71 16.96 -12.76
CA SER A 187 7.05 16.44 -12.98
C SER A 187 8.05 16.70 -11.83
N ASN A 188 7.70 17.52 -10.85
CA ASN A 188 8.51 17.86 -9.68
C ASN A 188 7.82 17.54 -8.33
N ALA A 189 6.81 16.66 -8.34
CA ALA A 189 6.03 16.38 -7.14
C ALA A 189 6.87 15.78 -6.00
N ILE A 190 7.77 14.84 -6.32
CA ILE A 190 8.67 14.24 -5.34
C ILE A 190 9.64 15.28 -4.77
N GLU A 191 10.18 16.15 -5.61
CA GLU A 191 11.07 17.24 -5.21
C GLU A 191 10.41 18.18 -4.20
N VAL A 192 9.12 18.49 -4.43
CA VAL A 192 8.34 19.34 -3.52
C VAL A 192 8.16 18.66 -2.16
N HIS A 193 7.80 17.37 -2.14
CA HIS A 193 7.68 16.63 -0.88
C HIS A 193 9.01 16.54 -0.14
N VAL A 194 10.10 16.24 -0.83
CA VAL A 194 11.45 16.20 -0.23
C VAL A 194 11.88 17.57 0.29
N HIS A 195 11.55 18.64 -0.44
CA HIS A 195 11.82 20.01 0.01
C HIS A 195 11.10 20.34 1.32
N HIS A 196 9.81 20.01 1.42
CA HIS A 196 9.04 20.23 2.65
C HIS A 196 9.56 19.39 3.81
N LEU A 197 9.88 18.12 3.56
CA LEU A 197 10.49 17.24 4.57
C LEU A 197 11.81 17.84 5.08
N ARG A 198 12.69 18.32 4.21
CA ARG A 198 13.95 18.96 4.61
C ARG A 198 13.75 20.19 5.49
N LYS A 199 12.74 21.00 5.21
CA LYS A 199 12.39 22.14 6.07
C LYS A 199 12.02 21.72 7.48
N LYS A 200 11.32 20.60 7.64
CA LYS A 200 10.83 20.10 8.93
C LYS A 200 11.87 19.25 9.67
N LEU A 201 12.59 18.40 8.95
CA LEU A 201 13.51 17.41 9.52
C LEU A 201 14.99 17.84 9.48
N GLY A 202 15.30 18.94 8.80
CA GLY A 202 16.66 19.41 8.58
C GLY A 202 17.20 19.03 7.19
N ASN A 203 17.98 19.96 6.61
CA ASN A 203 18.44 19.87 5.23
C ASN A 203 19.35 18.67 4.94
N ASN A 204 20.00 18.11 5.96
CA ASN A 204 20.98 17.03 5.82
C ASN A 204 20.37 15.64 6.01
N PHE A 205 19.13 15.53 6.49
CA PHE A 205 18.49 14.24 6.79
C PHE A 205 18.25 13.41 5.52
N ILE A 206 17.70 14.04 4.47
CA ILE A 206 17.48 13.37 3.18
C ILE A 206 18.54 13.85 2.19
N LYS A 207 19.32 12.93 1.61
CA LYS A 207 20.32 13.23 0.58
C LYS A 207 19.78 12.99 -0.81
N THR A 208 20.10 13.88 -1.74
CA THR A 208 19.86 13.69 -3.17
C THR A 208 21.05 13.00 -3.80
N ILE A 209 20.80 11.92 -4.50
CA ILE A 209 21.78 11.28 -5.40
C ILE A 209 21.42 11.74 -6.81
N ARG A 210 22.21 12.68 -7.34
CA ARG A 210 21.91 13.36 -8.61
C ARG A 210 21.68 12.35 -9.73
N GLY A 211 20.59 12.54 -10.48
CA GLY A 211 20.20 11.68 -11.60
C GLY A 211 19.65 10.31 -11.20
N VAL A 212 19.59 9.97 -9.90
CA VAL A 212 19.13 8.66 -9.42
C VAL A 212 17.92 8.77 -8.50
N GLY A 213 18.02 9.52 -7.38
CA GLY A 213 16.93 9.58 -6.40
C GLY A 213 17.36 10.13 -5.05
N TYR A 214 16.78 9.57 -3.98
CA TYR A 214 16.94 10.05 -2.61
C TYR A 214 17.32 8.92 -1.66
N THR A 215 18.01 9.25 -0.58
CA THR A 215 18.39 8.30 0.47
C THR A 215 18.51 8.99 1.82
N ILE A 216 18.38 8.21 2.89
CA ILE A 216 18.77 8.57 4.26
C ILE A 216 19.99 7.74 4.61
N ARG A 217 21.05 8.33 5.15
CA ARG A 217 22.24 7.58 5.59
C ARG A 217 21.98 6.96 6.95
N GLN A 218 22.51 5.77 7.16
CA GLN A 218 22.75 5.26 8.52
C GLN A 218 23.78 6.18 9.18
N SER A 219 23.45 6.69 10.34
CA SER A 219 24.36 7.46 11.19
C SER A 219 25.43 6.55 11.74
#